data_fb98f570fb76aca148b10217290aa4ef
#
_entry.id   fb98f570fb76aca148b10217290aa4ef
#
_cell.length_a   1.000
_cell.length_b   1.000
_cell.length_c   1.000
_cell.angle_alpha   90.00
_cell.angle_beta   90.00
_cell.angle_gamma   90.00
#
_symmetry.space_group_name_H-M   'P 1'
#
loop_
_entity.id
_entity.type
_entity.pdbx_description
1 polymer ?
#
loop_
_entity_poly.entity_id
_entity_poly.type
_entity_poly.pdbx_seq_one_letter_code
_entity_poly.pdbx_strand_id
1 'polypeptide(L)'
;MLETFASRSGRPCGRAGRSKHRAARHALILVLLAAAGCGEGGAPDDDLAGIRAPEPARILPAEEAIAGAQVATLDPAPMQEAEIRSALGDGPRCTFRYTSSGEPVLAARMLAAAAHEGIVKLNGNLIRAGATPADDGLLLEAGRIRLTLTPLAGAASDAGGEVQTEADLVFEVGDELRAGYRGYYRCERERARAG
;
A
#
# COMPACT_ATOMS: atom_id res chain seq x y z
N MET A 1 26.05 28.61 -32.20
CA MET A 1 27.18 28.56 -31.26
C MET A 1 27.18 27.17 -30.62
N LEU A 2 28.16 26.39 -31.09
CA LEU A 2 28.42 25.04 -30.56
C LEU A 2 29.28 25.17 -29.31
N GLU A 3 29.02 24.44 -28.28
CA GLU A 3 30.03 24.06 -27.31
C GLU A 3 29.85 22.59 -26.89
N THR A 4 30.79 21.86 -27.42
CA THR A 4 31.13 20.48 -27.16
C THR A 4 31.90 20.40 -25.85
N PHE A 5 31.53 19.55 -24.88
CA PHE A 5 32.41 19.17 -23.77
C PHE A 5 32.64 17.68 -23.73
N ALA A 6 33.93 17.37 -23.79
CA ALA A 6 34.55 16.09 -24.01
C ALA A 6 34.59 15.21 -22.75
N SER A 7 34.49 13.95 -23.01
CA SER A 7 35.03 12.75 -22.37
C SER A 7 36.25 12.94 -21.47
N ARG A 8 36.26 12.32 -20.29
CA ARG A 8 37.47 11.83 -19.63
C ARG A 8 37.27 10.49 -18.97
N SER A 9 37.82 9.51 -19.63
CA SER A 9 38.18 8.20 -19.11
C SER A 9 39.34 8.31 -18.12
N GLY A 10 39.36 7.49 -17.09
CA GLY A 10 40.46 7.33 -16.16
C GLY A 10 40.37 6.03 -15.37
N ARG A 11 40.97 4.96 -15.95
CA ARG A 11 41.45 3.81 -15.14
C ARG A 11 42.86 4.13 -14.67
N PRO A 12 43.29 3.59 -13.53
CA PRO A 12 44.42 2.70 -13.64
C PRO A 12 44.34 1.42 -12.80
N CYS A 13 44.96 0.42 -13.41
CA CYS A 13 45.43 -0.82 -12.84
C CYS A 13 46.45 -0.62 -11.73
N GLY A 14 46.51 -1.54 -10.78
CA GLY A 14 47.59 -1.69 -9.78
C GLY A 14 47.45 -3.03 -9.08
N ARG A 15 48.04 -4.01 -9.64
CA ARG A 15 49.32 -4.67 -9.40
C ARG A 15 49.32 -5.70 -8.28
N ALA A 16 49.46 -6.93 -8.71
CA ALA A 16 49.72 -8.14 -7.95
C ALA A 16 51.01 -8.03 -7.10
N GLY A 17 50.94 -8.48 -5.90
CA GLY A 17 52.09 -8.74 -5.00
C GLY A 17 52.12 -10.22 -4.60
N ARG A 18 52.94 -11.00 -5.34
CA ARG A 18 53.37 -12.33 -4.88
C ARG A 18 54.43 -12.16 -3.82
N SER A 19 54.27 -12.74 -2.69
CA SER A 19 55.38 -13.02 -1.76
C SER A 19 55.38 -14.52 -1.43
N LYS A 20 56.39 -15.18 -1.99
CA LYS A 20 56.86 -16.49 -1.55
C LYS A 20 57.85 -16.21 -0.40
N HIS A 21 57.82 -16.96 0.66
CA HIS A 21 58.93 -17.51 1.44
C HIS A 21 58.41 -18.28 2.66
N ARG A 22 58.72 -19.44 2.69
CA ARG A 22 59.74 -20.29 3.33
C ARG A 22 59.13 -21.23 4.36
N ALA A 23 59.42 -22.47 4.06
CA ALA A 23 59.28 -23.63 4.93
C ALA A 23 60.17 -23.48 6.16
N ALA A 24 59.66 -23.85 7.32
CA ALA A 24 60.42 -24.39 8.42
C ALA A 24 59.56 -25.37 9.21
N ARG A 25 60.09 -26.54 9.25
CA ARG A 25 59.75 -27.68 10.11
C ARG A 25 59.68 -27.22 11.55
N HIS A 26 58.77 -27.75 12.37
CA HIS A 26 59.07 -28.46 13.62
C HIS A 26 57.78 -28.79 14.38
N ALA A 27 57.80 -30.05 14.78
CA ALA A 27 57.27 -30.59 16.03
C ALA A 27 55.77 -30.78 16.23
N LEU A 28 55.43 -32.02 16.03
CA LEU A 28 54.51 -32.86 16.72
C LEU A 28 54.28 -32.47 18.18
N ILE A 29 53.12 -31.93 18.51
CA ILE A 29 52.55 -32.01 19.85
C ILE A 29 51.11 -32.46 19.73
N LEU A 30 50.94 -33.72 20.03
CA LEU A 30 49.66 -34.33 20.31
C LEU A 30 49.14 -33.76 21.61
N VAL A 31 48.16 -32.90 21.55
CA VAL A 31 47.35 -32.57 22.73
C VAL A 31 45.90 -32.97 22.38
N LEU A 32 45.54 -34.13 22.90
CA LEU A 32 44.17 -34.51 23.13
C LEU A 32 43.58 -33.47 24.08
N LEU A 33 42.78 -32.55 23.55
CA LEU A 33 41.85 -31.75 24.32
C LEU A 33 40.45 -32.16 23.97
N ALA A 34 39.90 -32.81 24.95
CA ALA A 34 38.52 -33.09 25.25
C ALA A 34 37.51 -32.37 24.41
N ALA A 35 36.58 -33.15 23.91
CA ALA A 35 35.24 -32.73 23.51
C ALA A 35 34.62 -31.86 24.61
N ALA A 36 34.84 -30.54 24.50
CA ALA A 36 33.98 -29.59 25.14
C ALA A 36 32.72 -29.48 24.31
N GLY A 37 31.63 -29.91 24.88
CA GLY A 37 30.33 -30.00 24.28
C GLY A 37 30.01 -28.75 23.50
N CYS A 38 29.54 -28.94 22.28
CA CYS A 38 28.56 -28.05 21.71
C CYS A 38 27.39 -28.00 22.71
N GLY A 39 27.42 -27.03 23.59
CA GLY A 39 26.18 -26.60 24.23
C GLY A 39 25.25 -26.30 23.08
N GLU A 40 24.17 -27.05 22.99
CA GLU A 40 22.96 -26.59 22.34
C GLU A 40 22.60 -25.30 23.08
N GLY A 41 23.19 -24.20 22.62
CA GLY A 41 22.63 -22.91 22.82
C GLY A 41 21.26 -23.00 22.19
N GLY A 42 20.26 -23.24 23.04
CA GLY A 42 18.88 -23.08 22.63
C GLY A 42 18.85 -21.77 21.87
N ALA A 43 18.50 -21.83 20.60
CA ALA A 43 18.14 -20.63 19.88
C ALA A 43 17.21 -19.87 20.82
N PRO A 44 17.41 -18.57 21.04
CA PRO A 44 16.41 -17.81 21.78
C PRO A 44 15.10 -18.16 21.09
N ASP A 45 14.22 -18.81 21.85
CA ASP A 45 12.87 -19.12 21.38
C ASP A 45 12.39 -17.83 20.72
N ASP A 46 12.15 -17.96 19.41
CA ASP A 46 11.73 -16.84 18.61
C ASP A 46 10.44 -16.29 19.24
N ASP A 47 10.58 -15.26 20.09
CA ASP A 47 9.45 -14.47 20.56
C ASP A 47 8.64 -13.87 19.38
N LEU A 48 9.15 -14.05 18.15
CA LEU A 48 8.44 -13.77 16.90
C LEU A 48 7.38 -14.81 16.55
N ALA A 49 7.36 -16.00 17.18
CA ALA A 49 6.31 -16.99 17.01
C ALA A 49 4.92 -16.47 17.39
N GLY A 50 4.85 -15.33 18.10
CA GLY A 50 3.61 -14.65 18.45
C GLY A 50 3.14 -13.60 17.44
N ILE A 51 3.94 -13.23 16.45
CA ILE A 51 3.52 -12.29 15.40
C ILE A 51 2.68 -13.06 14.39
N ARG A 52 1.43 -13.25 14.71
CA ARG A 52 0.46 -13.80 13.77
C ARG A 52 0.35 -12.83 12.59
N ALA A 53 0.56 -13.33 11.38
CA ALA A 53 0.31 -12.53 10.18
C ALA A 53 -1.10 -11.92 10.29
N PRO A 54 -1.26 -10.62 9.98
CA PRO A 54 -2.58 -10.00 10.04
C PRO A 54 -3.56 -10.81 9.19
N GLU A 55 -4.73 -11.10 9.76
CA GLU A 55 -5.78 -11.81 9.04
C GLU A 55 -6.19 -10.96 7.82
N PRO A 56 -6.30 -11.56 6.63
CA PRO A 56 -6.74 -10.82 5.45
C PRO A 56 -8.12 -10.19 5.70
N ALA A 57 -8.28 -8.95 5.24
CA ALA A 57 -9.54 -8.24 5.36
C ALA A 57 -10.67 -9.02 4.64
N ARG A 58 -11.76 -9.25 5.33
CA ARG A 58 -12.94 -9.94 4.78
C ARG A 58 -13.94 -8.93 4.25
N ILE A 59 -14.65 -9.30 3.18
CA ILE A 59 -15.76 -8.49 2.66
C ILE A 59 -17.00 -8.84 3.47
N LEU A 60 -17.53 -7.87 4.20
CA LEU A 60 -18.70 -8.02 5.07
C LEU A 60 -19.78 -6.99 4.71
N PRO A 61 -21.05 -7.28 5.02
CA PRO A 61 -22.10 -6.27 5.05
C PRO A 61 -21.73 -5.13 6.00
N ALA A 62 -22.17 -3.91 5.71
CA ALA A 62 -21.83 -2.71 6.47
C ALA A 62 -22.06 -2.86 7.98
N GLU A 63 -23.24 -3.32 8.37
CA GLU A 63 -23.61 -3.46 9.78
C GLU A 63 -22.77 -4.52 10.52
N GLU A 64 -22.41 -5.61 9.83
CA GLU A 64 -21.54 -6.65 10.38
C GLU A 64 -20.09 -6.16 10.52
N ALA A 65 -19.58 -5.41 9.53
CA ALA A 65 -18.23 -4.90 9.52
C ALA A 65 -17.94 -3.92 10.66
N ILE A 66 -18.96 -3.15 11.09
CA ILE A 66 -18.84 -2.19 12.19
C ILE A 66 -19.41 -2.70 13.51
N ALA A 67 -19.92 -3.95 13.54
CA ALA A 67 -20.46 -4.54 14.76
C ALA A 67 -19.42 -4.57 15.88
N GLY A 68 -19.79 -4.06 17.06
CA GLY A 68 -18.89 -3.99 18.22
C GLY A 68 -17.81 -2.92 18.16
N ALA A 69 -17.70 -2.17 17.05
CA ALA A 69 -16.79 -1.03 16.97
C ALA A 69 -17.36 0.20 17.70
N GLN A 70 -16.46 1.05 18.21
CA GLN A 70 -16.85 2.38 18.68
C GLN A 70 -17.07 3.29 17.45
N VAL A 71 -18.33 3.52 17.08
CA VAL A 71 -18.67 4.29 15.86
C VAL A 71 -17.97 5.65 15.80
N ALA A 72 -17.90 6.36 16.94
CA ALA A 72 -17.26 7.68 17.01
C ALA A 72 -15.75 7.69 16.69
N THR A 73 -15.11 6.54 16.62
CA THR A 73 -13.67 6.40 16.32
C THR A 73 -13.40 5.64 15.03
N LEU A 74 -14.43 5.37 14.24
CA LEU A 74 -14.27 4.71 12.95
C LEU A 74 -13.67 5.67 11.93
N ASP A 75 -12.64 5.19 11.24
CA ASP A 75 -11.99 5.89 10.14
C ASP A 75 -11.86 4.98 8.93
N PRO A 76 -12.05 5.49 7.71
CA PRO A 76 -11.68 4.75 6.51
C PRO A 76 -10.18 4.44 6.49
N ALA A 77 -9.85 3.15 6.44
CA ALA A 77 -8.47 2.68 6.50
C ALA A 77 -7.87 2.47 5.10
N PRO A 78 -6.56 2.63 4.93
CA PRO A 78 -5.88 2.30 3.69
C PRO A 78 -6.09 0.85 3.26
N MET A 79 -6.22 0.64 1.96
CA MET A 79 -6.43 -0.67 1.33
C MET A 79 -5.28 -1.01 0.40
N GLN A 80 -4.84 -2.27 0.48
CA GLN A 80 -3.88 -2.80 -0.47
C GLN A 80 -4.52 -2.98 -1.85
N GLU A 81 -3.72 -2.86 -2.91
CA GLU A 81 -4.20 -3.10 -4.28
C GLU A 81 -4.82 -4.50 -4.47
N ALA A 82 -4.28 -5.50 -3.78
CA ALA A 82 -4.83 -6.86 -3.79
C ALA A 82 -6.23 -6.95 -3.16
N GLU A 83 -6.49 -6.19 -2.10
CA GLU A 83 -7.79 -6.10 -1.45
C GLU A 83 -8.83 -5.45 -2.38
N ILE A 84 -8.45 -4.34 -3.01
CA ILE A 84 -9.30 -3.62 -3.97
C ILE A 84 -9.64 -4.51 -5.15
N ARG A 85 -8.64 -5.19 -5.71
CA ARG A 85 -8.82 -6.10 -6.84
C ARG A 85 -9.69 -7.31 -6.49
N SER A 86 -9.55 -7.86 -5.30
CA SER A 86 -10.38 -8.98 -4.85
C SER A 86 -11.85 -8.59 -4.71
N ALA A 87 -12.13 -7.33 -4.37
CA ALA A 87 -13.47 -6.83 -4.16
C ALA A 87 -14.13 -6.30 -5.44
N LEU A 88 -13.42 -5.50 -6.23
CA LEU A 88 -13.95 -4.82 -7.42
C LEU A 88 -13.54 -5.47 -8.74
N GLY A 89 -12.61 -6.44 -8.73
CA GLY A 89 -12.01 -7.00 -9.95
C GLY A 89 -10.99 -6.05 -10.57
N ASP A 90 -10.50 -6.47 -11.75
CA ASP A 90 -9.59 -5.65 -12.56
C ASP A 90 -10.35 -4.61 -13.38
N GLY A 91 -9.70 -3.50 -13.72
CA GLY A 91 -10.24 -2.46 -14.58
C GLY A 91 -10.04 -1.06 -14.02
N PRO A 92 -10.42 -0.06 -14.83
CA PRO A 92 -10.29 1.34 -14.45
C PRO A 92 -11.19 1.67 -13.26
N ARG A 93 -10.67 2.48 -12.35
CA ARG A 93 -11.35 2.86 -11.12
C ARG A 93 -11.02 4.27 -10.71
N CYS A 94 -11.88 4.84 -9.90
CA CYS A 94 -11.64 6.08 -9.18
C CYS A 94 -11.16 5.75 -7.78
N THR A 95 -10.19 6.46 -7.26
CA THR A 95 -9.64 6.25 -5.91
C THR A 95 -9.50 7.56 -5.17
N PHE A 96 -9.68 7.53 -3.86
CA PHE A 96 -9.33 8.62 -2.96
C PHE A 96 -8.26 8.15 -1.97
N ARG A 97 -7.30 9.04 -1.68
CA ARG A 97 -6.15 8.80 -0.79
C ARG A 97 -5.95 9.99 0.12
N TYR A 98 -5.49 9.76 1.34
CA TYR A 98 -5.18 10.87 2.25
C TYR A 98 -3.93 11.67 1.83
N THR A 99 -2.99 11.01 1.15
CA THR A 99 -1.77 11.65 0.63
C THR A 99 -1.60 11.30 -0.85
N SER A 100 -0.87 12.11 -1.59
CA SER A 100 -0.66 11.95 -3.05
C SER A 100 -0.06 10.60 -3.45
N SER A 101 0.73 9.97 -2.58
CA SER A 101 1.39 8.69 -2.79
C SER A 101 0.93 7.58 -1.85
N GLY A 102 -0.07 7.84 -0.99
CA GLY A 102 -0.60 6.86 -0.04
C GLY A 102 -1.44 5.77 -0.70
N GLU A 103 -1.74 4.74 0.07
CA GLU A 103 -2.70 3.72 -0.33
C GLU A 103 -4.12 4.30 -0.40
N PRO A 104 -4.98 3.78 -1.30
CA PRO A 104 -6.38 4.19 -1.39
C PRO A 104 -7.16 3.86 -0.11
N VAL A 105 -8.00 4.78 0.34
CA VAL A 105 -8.96 4.56 1.43
C VAL A 105 -10.39 4.37 0.91
N LEU A 106 -10.62 4.76 -0.33
CA LEU A 106 -11.84 4.55 -1.08
C LEU A 106 -11.46 4.17 -2.51
N ALA A 107 -12.14 3.18 -3.08
CA ALA A 107 -12.05 2.86 -4.48
C ALA A 107 -13.45 2.60 -5.05
N ALA A 108 -13.69 3.02 -6.29
CA ALA A 108 -14.97 2.78 -6.97
C ALA A 108 -14.73 2.45 -8.44
N ARG A 109 -15.45 1.44 -8.93
CA ARG A 109 -15.49 1.08 -10.35
C ARG A 109 -16.73 1.67 -10.99
N MET A 110 -16.50 2.50 -12.00
CA MET A 110 -17.56 3.16 -12.75
C MET A 110 -17.87 2.33 -14.00
N LEU A 111 -18.96 1.57 -13.96
CA LEU A 111 -19.38 0.71 -15.05
C LEU A 111 -20.33 1.48 -15.99
N ALA A 112 -20.08 1.43 -17.30
CA ALA A 112 -20.79 2.24 -18.28
C ALA A 112 -22.30 2.00 -18.36
N ALA A 113 -22.80 0.85 -17.90
CA ALA A 113 -24.20 0.45 -18.07
C ALA A 113 -24.81 -0.28 -16.87
N ALA A 114 -24.12 -0.35 -15.74
CA ALA A 114 -24.54 -1.10 -14.57
C ALA A 114 -24.42 -0.27 -13.29
N ALA A 115 -24.91 -0.82 -12.20
CA ALA A 115 -24.70 -0.25 -10.89
C ALA A 115 -23.20 -0.09 -10.63
N HIS A 116 -22.78 1.12 -10.33
CA HIS A 116 -21.41 1.39 -9.94
C HIS A 116 -21.14 0.81 -8.55
N GLU A 117 -19.97 0.25 -8.36
CA GLU A 117 -19.57 -0.38 -7.10
C GLU A 117 -18.40 0.35 -6.50
N GLY A 118 -18.45 0.56 -5.20
CA GLY A 118 -17.35 1.08 -4.41
C GLY A 118 -16.96 0.14 -3.28
N ILE A 119 -15.80 0.43 -2.69
CA ILE A 119 -15.27 -0.28 -1.55
C ILE A 119 -14.58 0.68 -0.59
N VAL A 120 -14.76 0.42 0.69
CA VAL A 120 -14.07 1.09 1.81
C VAL A 120 -13.66 0.05 2.82
N LYS A 121 -12.59 0.32 3.57
CA LYS A 121 -12.14 -0.55 4.68
C LYS A 121 -12.42 0.14 6.00
N LEU A 122 -13.26 -0.49 6.83
CA LEU A 122 -13.59 -0.02 8.19
C LEU A 122 -13.38 -1.16 9.17
N ASN A 123 -12.83 -0.85 10.33
CA ASN A 123 -12.61 -1.82 11.40
C ASN A 123 -11.93 -3.12 10.90
N GLY A 124 -10.96 -2.99 9.98
CA GLY A 124 -10.22 -4.12 9.40
C GLY A 124 -10.97 -4.92 8.34
N ASN A 125 -12.24 -4.63 8.06
CA ASN A 125 -13.07 -5.32 7.08
C ASN A 125 -13.34 -4.45 5.85
N LEU A 126 -13.51 -5.10 4.71
CA LEU A 126 -13.90 -4.46 3.45
C LEU A 126 -15.43 -4.42 3.35
N ILE A 127 -15.96 -3.28 2.97
CA ILE A 127 -17.39 -3.06 2.80
C ILE A 127 -17.66 -2.67 1.35
N ARG A 128 -18.49 -3.46 0.66
CA ARG A 128 -19.00 -3.07 -0.65
C ARG A 128 -20.10 -2.03 -0.49
N ALA A 129 -20.05 -1.00 -1.30
CA ALA A 129 -21.00 0.09 -1.34
C ALA A 129 -21.55 0.30 -2.75
N GLY A 130 -22.79 0.69 -2.87
CA GLY A 130 -23.29 1.27 -4.10
C GLY A 130 -22.58 2.59 -4.35
N ALA A 131 -22.10 2.82 -5.56
CA ALA A 131 -21.47 4.07 -5.95
C ALA A 131 -22.35 4.83 -6.93
N THR A 132 -22.53 6.13 -6.72
CA THR A 132 -23.31 7.01 -7.58
C THR A 132 -22.48 8.23 -7.94
N PRO A 133 -22.33 8.58 -9.23
CA PRO A 133 -21.75 9.86 -9.62
C PRO A 133 -22.57 11.00 -9.04
N ALA A 134 -21.93 12.00 -8.48
CA ALA A 134 -22.55 13.18 -7.91
C ALA A 134 -21.82 14.42 -8.43
N ASP A 135 -22.45 15.20 -9.29
CA ASP A 135 -21.84 16.36 -9.96
C ASP A 135 -20.44 16.02 -10.50
N ASP A 136 -19.39 16.62 -9.93
CA ASP A 136 -17.99 16.32 -10.26
C ASP A 136 -17.38 15.23 -9.36
N GLY A 137 -18.15 14.66 -8.43
CA GLY A 137 -17.69 13.78 -7.37
C GLY A 137 -18.31 12.40 -7.36
N LEU A 138 -18.36 11.81 -6.17
CA LEU A 138 -18.80 10.43 -5.96
C LEU A 138 -19.51 10.28 -4.62
N LEU A 139 -20.65 9.60 -4.61
CA LEU A 139 -21.34 9.17 -3.40
C LEU A 139 -21.24 7.64 -3.29
N LEU A 140 -20.80 7.14 -2.14
CA LEU A 140 -20.86 5.72 -1.79
C LEU A 140 -21.82 5.52 -0.63
N GLU A 141 -22.66 4.48 -0.73
CA GLU A 141 -23.61 4.13 0.32
C GLU A 141 -23.64 2.62 0.58
N ALA A 142 -23.60 2.27 1.87
CA ALA A 142 -23.74 0.89 2.34
C ALA A 142 -24.44 0.88 3.72
N GLY A 143 -25.73 0.51 3.75
CA GLY A 143 -26.53 0.61 4.96
C GLY A 143 -26.55 2.04 5.50
N ARG A 144 -26.11 2.25 6.72
CA ARG A 144 -26.02 3.60 7.34
C ARG A 144 -24.69 4.31 7.08
N ILE A 145 -23.78 3.68 6.37
CA ILE A 145 -22.49 4.27 5.99
C ILE A 145 -22.66 5.08 4.71
N ARG A 146 -22.19 6.33 4.73
CA ARG A 146 -22.18 7.21 3.57
C ARG A 146 -20.81 7.89 3.44
N LEU A 147 -20.27 7.91 2.23
CA LEU A 147 -19.05 8.63 1.89
C LEU A 147 -19.35 9.55 0.70
N THR A 148 -19.21 10.84 0.93
CA THR A 148 -19.38 11.87 -0.11
C THR A 148 -18.03 12.44 -0.45
N LEU A 149 -17.62 12.28 -1.70
CA LEU A 149 -16.35 12.79 -2.23
C LEU A 149 -16.65 13.98 -3.16
N THR A 150 -16.01 15.10 -2.91
CA THR A 150 -16.14 16.31 -3.71
C THR A 150 -14.77 16.82 -4.15
N PRO A 151 -14.41 16.74 -5.44
CA PRO A 151 -13.19 17.33 -5.96
C PRO A 151 -13.19 18.85 -5.81
N LEU A 152 -12.01 19.43 -5.55
CA LEU A 152 -11.82 20.86 -5.42
C LEU A 152 -11.47 21.45 -6.79
N ALA A 153 -12.18 22.51 -7.19
CA ALA A 153 -11.94 23.18 -8.44
C ALA A 153 -10.52 23.76 -8.52
N GLY A 154 -9.82 23.51 -9.62
CA GLY A 154 -8.50 24.07 -9.91
C GLY A 154 -7.32 23.44 -9.17
N ALA A 155 -7.54 22.41 -8.37
CA ALA A 155 -6.51 21.76 -7.56
C ALA A 155 -5.91 20.50 -8.22
N ALA A 156 -5.91 20.43 -9.56
CA ALA A 156 -5.31 19.30 -10.27
C ALA A 156 -3.77 19.38 -10.20
N SER A 157 -3.13 18.27 -9.87
CA SER A 157 -1.68 18.13 -9.83
C SER A 157 -1.25 16.90 -10.62
N ASP A 158 -0.06 16.96 -11.20
CA ASP A 158 0.59 15.79 -11.82
C ASP A 158 1.49 15.12 -10.79
N ALA A 159 1.18 13.89 -10.45
CA ALA A 159 2.02 13.06 -9.58
C ALA A 159 2.47 11.82 -10.37
N GLY A 160 3.67 11.91 -10.92
CA GLY A 160 4.26 10.79 -11.66
C GLY A 160 3.60 10.48 -13.00
N GLY A 161 3.08 11.50 -13.70
CA GLY A 161 2.43 11.37 -15.02
C GLY A 161 0.94 11.03 -14.94
N GLU A 162 0.34 11.04 -13.74
CA GLU A 162 -1.09 10.83 -13.53
C GLU A 162 -1.72 12.09 -12.92
N VAL A 163 -2.78 12.55 -13.54
CA VAL A 163 -3.53 13.71 -13.05
C VAL A 163 -4.38 13.29 -11.86
N GLN A 164 -4.13 13.91 -10.72
CA GLN A 164 -4.96 13.79 -9.52
C GLN A 164 -5.45 15.17 -9.09
N THR A 165 -6.60 15.20 -8.44
CA THR A 165 -7.24 16.43 -7.97
C THR A 165 -7.39 16.36 -6.45
N GLU A 166 -7.11 17.45 -5.76
CA GLU A 166 -7.46 17.53 -4.34
C GLU A 166 -8.97 17.39 -4.18
N ALA A 167 -9.39 16.71 -3.13
CA ALA A 167 -10.79 16.47 -2.85
C ALA A 167 -11.08 16.44 -1.36
N ASP A 168 -12.29 16.80 -0.99
CA ASP A 168 -12.84 16.60 0.34
C ASP A 168 -13.66 15.32 0.36
N LEU A 169 -13.45 14.49 1.38
CA LEU A 169 -14.23 13.30 1.67
C LEU A 169 -14.98 13.50 2.98
N VAL A 170 -16.30 13.41 2.95
CA VAL A 170 -17.14 13.38 4.15
C VAL A 170 -17.57 11.93 4.38
N PHE A 171 -17.23 11.39 5.55
CA PHE A 171 -17.60 10.07 6.01
C PHE A 171 -18.64 10.17 7.12
N GLU A 172 -19.73 9.45 6.98
CA GLU A 172 -20.87 9.46 7.92
C GLU A 172 -21.30 8.03 8.25
N VAL A 173 -21.68 7.81 9.51
CA VAL A 173 -22.31 6.57 9.98
C VAL A 173 -23.59 6.94 10.70
N GLY A 174 -24.72 6.95 9.98
CA GLY A 174 -26.00 7.44 10.48
C GLY A 174 -25.86 8.85 11.05
N ASP A 175 -26.44 9.05 12.24
CA ASP A 175 -26.35 10.32 12.99
C ASP A 175 -25.23 10.29 14.06
N GLU A 176 -24.49 9.19 14.16
CA GLU A 176 -23.53 8.97 15.25
C GLU A 176 -22.12 9.51 14.92
N LEU A 177 -21.76 9.55 13.65
CA LEU A 177 -20.43 9.99 13.20
C LEU A 177 -20.55 10.83 11.92
N ARG A 178 -19.86 11.97 11.92
CA ARG A 178 -19.55 12.71 10.71
C ARG A 178 -18.13 13.25 10.81
N ALA A 179 -17.27 12.79 9.90
CA ALA A 179 -15.86 13.18 9.82
C ALA A 179 -15.52 13.67 8.41
N GLY A 180 -14.67 14.68 8.32
CA GLY A 180 -14.20 15.25 7.06
C GLY A 180 -12.71 15.03 6.89
N TYR A 181 -12.30 14.67 5.67
CA TYR A 181 -10.91 14.43 5.29
C TYR A 181 -10.59 15.20 4.03
N ARG A 182 -9.39 15.73 3.93
CA ARG A 182 -8.82 16.25 2.68
C ARG A 182 -7.78 15.29 2.13
N GLY A 183 -7.78 15.10 0.83
CA GLY A 183 -6.88 14.20 0.17
C GLY A 183 -6.87 14.36 -1.34
N TYR A 184 -6.58 13.29 -2.03
CA TYR A 184 -6.36 13.27 -3.48
C TYR A 184 -7.28 12.27 -4.14
N TYR A 185 -8.01 12.72 -5.15
CA TYR A 185 -8.92 11.96 -5.97
C TYR A 185 -8.37 11.76 -7.37
N ARG A 186 -8.48 10.54 -7.88
CA ARG A 186 -8.03 10.18 -9.22
C ARG A 186 -8.96 9.14 -9.82
N CYS A 187 -9.29 9.32 -11.12
CA CYS A 187 -9.96 8.29 -11.90
C CYS A 187 -9.04 7.80 -13.03
N GLU A 188 -8.84 6.51 -13.11
CA GLU A 188 -8.20 5.86 -14.24
C GLU A 188 -9.16 5.89 -15.44
N ARG A 189 -8.66 6.28 -16.59
CA ARG A 189 -9.42 6.20 -17.84
C ARG A 189 -9.27 4.80 -18.42
N GLU A 190 -10.34 4.25 -18.95
CA GLU A 190 -10.24 3.06 -19.78
C GLU A 190 -9.28 3.35 -20.92
N ARG A 191 -8.14 2.63 -20.95
CA ARG A 191 -7.25 2.73 -22.11
C ARG A 191 -8.03 2.20 -23.30
N ALA A 192 -8.34 3.09 -24.26
CA ALA A 192 -8.87 2.66 -25.53
C ALA A 192 -7.93 1.56 -26.05
N ARG A 193 -8.44 0.34 -26.19
CA ARG A 193 -7.70 -0.73 -26.83
C ARG A 193 -7.37 -0.25 -28.22
N ALA A 194 -6.08 0.08 -28.47
CA ALA A 194 -5.59 0.26 -29.81
C ALA A 194 -5.77 -1.09 -30.51
N GLY A 195 -6.79 -1.14 -31.39
CA GLY A 195 -7.10 -2.26 -32.28
C GLY A 195 -6.11 -2.34 -33.42
#